data_ad8543d5af78024a2345c2b4dad3948e
#
_entry.id   ad8543d5af78024a2345c2b4dad3948e
#
_cell.length_a   1.000
_cell.length_b   1.000
_cell.length_c   1.000
_cell.angle_alpha   90.00
_cell.angle_beta   90.00
_cell.angle_gamma   90.00
#
_symmetry.space_group_name_H-M   'P 1'
#
loop_
_entity.id
_entity.type
_entity.pdbx_description
1 polymer ?
#
loop_
_entity_poly.entity_id
_entity_poly.type
_entity_poly.pdbx_seq_one_letter_code
_entity_poly.pdbx_strand_id
1 'polypeptide(L)'
;GVFNKEGKIQTPHLDHMARQGMIFTDAHTSSAVCTPTRYGILTGRYNWRTPLKRGVLSGTSQALIPPNRTTVASFLKYNGYQTAFIGKWHLGWDWALKDSAFQNKPVRNQEIFDKIDFTKKITNSPNGLGFDYAYGHCGSLDMPPYVYVENEKITAQVENITERKGDYHWWRKGPTANDFDHERVTPHLFDKAEAYVSEMNEKGKPFFLYLPLPSPHTPILPTEEWKGKSGLNPYADFVMQIDHRVGRLNKLLDELGISDNTIVIFTSDNGCSPEAKFEVL
;
A
#
# COMPACT_ATOMS: atom_id res chain seq x y z
N GLY A 1 1.58 -1.63 -23.38
CA GLY A 1 1.30 -2.91 -22.71
C GLY A 1 0.09 -3.62 -23.27
N VAL A 2 -0.20 -4.82 -22.77
CA VAL A 2 -1.27 -5.71 -23.30
C VAL A 2 -2.68 -5.11 -23.28
N PHE A 3 -2.94 -4.19 -22.36
CA PHE A 3 -4.26 -3.55 -22.22
C PHE A 3 -4.47 -2.34 -23.12
N ASN A 4 -3.40 -1.69 -23.56
CA ASN A 4 -3.47 -0.51 -24.42
C ASN A 4 -2.33 -0.54 -25.44
N LYS A 5 -2.68 -0.80 -26.69
CA LYS A 5 -1.69 -0.87 -27.80
C LYS A 5 -1.04 0.49 -28.09
N GLU A 6 -1.71 1.59 -27.74
CA GLU A 6 -1.21 2.96 -27.90
C GLU A 6 -0.43 3.45 -26.66
N GLY A 7 -0.45 2.70 -25.57
CA GLY A 7 0.25 3.05 -24.35
C GLY A 7 1.77 3.04 -24.53
N LYS A 8 2.41 4.15 -24.22
CA LYS A 8 3.84 4.35 -24.42
C LYS A 8 4.72 3.79 -23.31
N ILE A 9 4.16 3.59 -22.11
CA ILE A 9 4.91 3.08 -20.97
C ILE A 9 5.21 1.59 -21.17
N GLN A 10 6.49 1.23 -21.07
CA GLN A 10 6.93 -0.14 -21.22
C GLN A 10 6.73 -0.92 -19.89
N THR A 11 5.97 -2.01 -19.96
CA THR A 11 5.67 -2.88 -18.81
C THR A 11 5.91 -4.36 -19.15
N PRO A 12 7.15 -4.75 -19.52
CA PRO A 12 7.43 -6.08 -20.05
C PRO A 12 7.11 -7.22 -19.09
N HIS A 13 7.27 -7.02 -17.79
CA HIS A 13 7.01 -8.04 -16.77
C HIS A 13 5.52 -8.25 -16.53
N LEU A 14 4.74 -7.18 -16.43
CA LEU A 14 3.27 -7.27 -16.34
C LEU A 14 2.67 -7.81 -17.65
N ASP A 15 3.22 -7.42 -18.79
CA ASP A 15 2.82 -7.96 -20.09
C ASP A 15 3.12 -9.46 -20.21
N HIS A 16 4.25 -9.91 -19.65
CA HIS A 16 4.59 -11.34 -19.60
C HIS A 16 3.62 -12.09 -18.71
N MET A 17 3.36 -11.60 -17.50
CA MET A 17 2.39 -12.17 -16.55
C MET A 17 0.99 -12.27 -17.20
N ALA A 18 0.55 -11.23 -17.90
CA ALA A 18 -0.74 -11.22 -18.59
C ALA A 18 -0.82 -12.26 -19.73
N ARG A 19 0.28 -12.48 -20.47
CA ARG A 19 0.32 -13.51 -21.52
C ARG A 19 0.32 -14.94 -20.98
N GLN A 20 0.85 -15.17 -19.79
CA GLN A 20 0.87 -16.49 -19.13
C GLN A 20 -0.38 -16.78 -18.31
N GLY A 21 -1.16 -15.77 -17.99
CA GLY A 21 -2.29 -15.87 -17.08
C GLY A 21 -3.63 -15.50 -17.72
N MET A 22 -4.50 -14.93 -16.92
CA MET A 22 -5.83 -14.49 -17.30
C MET A 22 -5.94 -12.97 -17.24
N ILE A 23 -6.45 -12.37 -18.31
CA ILE A 23 -6.73 -10.94 -18.41
C ILE A 23 -8.23 -10.71 -18.21
N PHE A 24 -8.58 -9.91 -17.21
CA PHE A 24 -9.97 -9.47 -17.01
C PHE A 24 -10.21 -8.17 -17.76
N THR A 25 -10.96 -8.23 -18.85
CA THR A 25 -11.21 -7.09 -19.74
C THR A 25 -12.36 -6.18 -19.27
N ASP A 26 -13.16 -6.65 -18.31
CA ASP A 26 -14.30 -5.92 -17.75
C ASP A 26 -14.34 -6.04 -16.22
N ALA A 27 -13.21 -5.70 -15.59
CA ALA A 27 -13.09 -5.67 -14.13
C ALA A 27 -13.21 -4.25 -13.60
N HIS A 28 -14.05 -4.04 -12.59
CA HIS A 28 -14.31 -2.73 -11.99
C HIS A 28 -13.93 -2.68 -10.53
N THR A 29 -13.28 -1.59 -10.14
CA THR A 29 -13.07 -1.28 -8.72
C THR A 29 -14.39 -0.83 -8.08
N SER A 30 -14.53 -1.03 -6.77
CA SER A 30 -15.74 -0.61 -6.04
C SER A 30 -15.87 0.90 -5.90
N SER A 31 -14.83 1.67 -6.24
CA SER A 31 -14.80 3.13 -6.19
C SER A 31 -13.64 3.67 -7.07
N ALA A 32 -13.70 4.96 -7.38
CA ALA A 32 -12.66 5.67 -8.13
C ALA A 32 -11.53 6.24 -7.23
N VAL A 33 -11.48 5.88 -5.93
CA VAL A 33 -10.47 6.38 -4.98
C VAL A 33 -10.05 5.31 -3.98
N CYS A 34 -8.86 5.51 -3.39
CA CYS A 34 -8.10 4.52 -2.60
C CYS A 34 -8.89 3.82 -1.47
N THR A 35 -9.26 4.55 -0.42
CA THR A 35 -9.88 3.96 0.80
C THR A 35 -11.12 3.11 0.49
N PRO A 36 -12.10 3.61 -0.28
CA PRO A 36 -13.29 2.82 -0.61
C PRO A 36 -12.98 1.53 -1.37
N THR A 37 -12.08 1.59 -2.35
CA THR A 37 -11.70 0.39 -3.10
C THR A 37 -10.97 -0.62 -2.22
N ARG A 38 -10.00 -0.17 -1.42
CA ARG A 38 -9.27 -1.04 -0.48
C ARG A 38 -10.20 -1.69 0.54
N TYR A 39 -11.20 -0.95 1.02
CA TYR A 39 -12.28 -1.51 1.84
C TYR A 39 -13.03 -2.64 1.10
N GLY A 40 -13.40 -2.39 -0.15
CA GLY A 40 -14.09 -3.36 -1.00
C GLY A 40 -13.27 -4.63 -1.23
N ILE A 41 -11.99 -4.49 -1.56
CA ILE A 41 -11.05 -5.61 -1.78
C ILE A 41 -10.98 -6.51 -0.54
N LEU A 42 -10.83 -5.93 0.65
CA LEU A 42 -10.65 -6.71 1.87
C LEU A 42 -11.95 -7.31 2.42
N THR A 43 -13.09 -6.66 2.21
CA THR A 43 -14.35 -7.02 2.88
C THR A 43 -15.44 -7.54 1.96
N GLY A 44 -15.29 -7.45 0.64
CA GLY A 44 -16.32 -7.75 -0.35
C GLY A 44 -17.55 -6.83 -0.26
N ARG A 45 -17.43 -5.63 0.33
CA ARG A 45 -18.53 -4.71 0.57
C ARG A 45 -18.23 -3.30 0.09
N TYR A 46 -19.23 -2.57 -0.31
CA TYR A 46 -19.11 -1.16 -0.63
C TYR A 46 -18.94 -0.29 0.61
N ASN A 47 -18.11 0.76 0.50
CA ASN A 47 -17.80 1.70 1.57
C ASN A 47 -19.00 2.49 2.10
N TRP A 48 -20.01 2.77 1.26
CA TRP A 48 -21.22 3.53 1.72
C TRP A 48 -22.03 2.78 2.80
N ARG A 49 -21.73 1.50 3.05
CA ARG A 49 -22.27 0.74 4.19
C ARG A 49 -21.53 1.01 5.50
N THR A 50 -20.58 1.94 5.49
CA THR A 50 -19.80 2.41 6.63
C THR A 50 -20.06 3.91 6.86
N PRO A 51 -19.50 4.53 7.90
CA PRO A 51 -19.53 5.98 8.06
C PRO A 51 -18.87 6.75 6.91
N LEU A 52 -17.92 6.13 6.16
CA LEU A 52 -17.25 6.76 5.02
C LEU A 52 -18.15 6.70 3.77
N LYS A 53 -18.98 7.71 3.60
CA LYS A 53 -19.91 7.79 2.45
C LYS A 53 -19.22 8.27 1.16
N ARG A 54 -18.15 9.06 1.28
CA ARG A 54 -17.36 9.64 0.17
C ARG A 54 -15.96 10.04 0.64
N GLY A 55 -15.06 10.22 -0.32
CA GLY A 55 -13.66 10.62 -0.06
C GLY A 55 -12.80 9.49 0.48
N VAL A 56 -11.69 9.86 1.08
CA VAL A 56 -10.68 8.95 1.63
C VAL A 56 -10.35 9.32 3.07
N LEU A 57 -9.77 8.40 3.81
CA LEU A 57 -9.23 8.63 5.14
C LEU A 57 -7.91 9.41 5.08
N SER A 58 -7.49 9.98 6.18
CA SER A 58 -6.17 10.58 6.39
C SER A 58 -5.23 9.60 7.11
N GLY A 59 -3.96 9.97 7.23
CA GLY A 59 -2.98 9.18 8.00
C GLY A 59 -3.25 9.10 9.50
N THR A 60 -4.20 9.88 10.02
CA THR A 60 -4.60 9.90 11.43
C THR A 60 -6.04 9.45 11.67
N SER A 61 -6.74 9.01 10.63
CA SER A 61 -8.12 8.55 10.76
C SER A 61 -8.20 7.25 11.54
N GLN A 62 -9.28 7.13 12.32
CA GLN A 62 -9.61 5.89 13.04
C GLN A 62 -9.94 4.75 12.07
N ALA A 63 -9.84 3.51 12.57
CA ALA A 63 -10.12 2.30 11.83
C ALA A 63 -11.55 2.30 11.21
N LEU A 64 -11.62 2.06 9.91
CA LEU A 64 -12.89 1.99 9.17
C LEU A 64 -13.52 0.60 9.25
N ILE A 65 -12.70 -0.44 9.31
CA ILE A 65 -13.16 -1.83 9.37
C ILE A 65 -13.35 -2.20 10.84
N PRO A 66 -14.56 -2.53 11.28
CA PRO A 66 -14.78 -2.95 12.66
C PRO A 66 -14.14 -4.32 12.92
N PRO A 67 -13.67 -4.60 14.15
CA PRO A 67 -12.91 -5.83 14.47
C PRO A 67 -13.66 -7.14 14.18
N ASN A 68 -14.98 -7.13 14.22
CA ASN A 68 -15.83 -8.30 13.96
C ASN A 68 -16.16 -8.51 12.47
N ARG A 69 -15.59 -7.69 11.57
CA ARG A 69 -15.81 -7.82 10.13
C ARG A 69 -14.89 -8.88 9.55
N THR A 70 -15.48 -9.91 8.95
CA THR A 70 -14.72 -10.88 8.14
C THR A 70 -14.04 -10.16 6.97
N THR A 71 -12.77 -10.43 6.79
CA THR A 71 -11.94 -9.98 5.66
C THR A 71 -11.44 -11.20 4.89
N VAL A 72 -10.93 -10.98 3.68
CA VAL A 72 -10.26 -12.04 2.93
C VAL A 72 -9.09 -12.64 3.73
N ALA A 73 -8.35 -11.81 4.49
CA ALA A 73 -7.27 -12.28 5.34
C ALA A 73 -7.76 -13.18 6.47
N SER A 74 -8.79 -12.77 7.23
CA SER A 74 -9.34 -13.60 8.30
C SER A 74 -9.96 -14.90 7.78
N PHE A 75 -10.57 -14.87 6.58
CA PHE A 75 -11.10 -16.05 5.94
C PHE A 75 -9.99 -17.02 5.54
N LEU A 76 -8.91 -16.55 4.90
CA LEU A 76 -7.80 -17.41 4.50
C LEU A 76 -7.01 -17.92 5.71
N LYS A 77 -6.82 -17.09 6.74
CA LYS A 77 -6.23 -17.52 8.01
C LYS A 77 -7.01 -18.68 8.64
N TYR A 78 -8.34 -18.58 8.68
CA TYR A 78 -9.20 -19.66 9.17
C TYR A 78 -9.03 -20.95 8.36
N ASN A 79 -8.68 -20.84 7.07
CA ASN A 79 -8.40 -21.96 6.18
C ASN A 79 -6.91 -22.39 6.15
N GLY A 80 -6.11 -21.99 7.14
CA GLY A 80 -4.75 -22.47 7.34
C GLY A 80 -3.64 -21.70 6.61
N TYR A 81 -3.96 -20.60 5.95
CA TYR A 81 -2.95 -19.74 5.35
C TYR A 81 -2.25 -18.85 6.39
N GLN A 82 -0.95 -18.67 6.23
CA GLN A 82 -0.24 -17.56 6.85
C GLN A 82 -0.55 -16.27 6.09
N THR A 83 -0.89 -15.20 6.80
CA THR A 83 -1.44 -14.00 6.14
C THR A 83 -0.59 -12.78 6.43
N ALA A 84 -0.22 -12.04 5.38
CA ALA A 84 0.56 -10.82 5.51
C ALA A 84 -0.07 -9.63 4.78
N PHE A 85 0.04 -8.47 5.40
CA PHE A 85 -0.13 -7.16 4.80
C PHE A 85 1.22 -6.46 4.75
N ILE A 86 1.64 -6.01 3.57
CA ILE A 86 2.86 -5.23 3.39
C ILE A 86 2.56 -4.05 2.45
N GLY A 87 2.54 -2.82 2.97
CA GLY A 87 2.29 -1.67 2.10
C GLY A 87 1.49 -0.50 2.68
N LYS A 88 0.73 0.14 1.82
CA LYS A 88 -0.18 1.24 2.15
C LYS A 88 -1.51 0.69 2.68
N TRP A 89 -1.82 0.96 3.95
CA TRP A 89 -3.09 0.52 4.54
C TRP A 89 -4.27 1.35 4.07
N HIS A 90 -4.28 2.60 4.39
CA HIS A 90 -5.29 3.61 4.04
C HIS A 90 -6.74 3.26 4.42
N LEU A 91 -6.91 2.45 5.47
CA LEU A 91 -8.19 2.07 6.04
C LEU A 91 -8.33 2.50 7.51
N GLY A 92 -7.40 3.34 7.95
CA GLY A 92 -7.34 3.81 9.33
C GLY A 92 -6.87 2.72 10.30
N TRP A 93 -6.33 3.16 11.38
CA TRP A 93 -6.08 2.43 12.63
C TRP A 93 -6.11 3.44 13.78
N ASP A 94 -6.19 2.98 15.00
CA ASP A 94 -6.31 3.88 16.13
C ASP A 94 -4.94 4.13 16.76
N TRP A 95 -4.45 5.35 16.59
CA TRP A 95 -3.24 5.82 17.25
C TRP A 95 -3.46 5.95 18.75
N ALA A 96 -2.50 5.54 19.55
CA ALA A 96 -2.48 5.87 20.97
C ALA A 96 -2.28 7.38 21.15
N LEU A 97 -3.08 8.01 22.01
CA LEU A 97 -2.97 9.43 22.30
C LEU A 97 -2.38 9.65 23.69
N LYS A 98 -1.61 10.72 23.85
CA LYS A 98 -1.02 11.14 25.12
C LYS A 98 -2.07 11.49 26.18
N ASP A 99 -3.24 11.96 25.71
CA ASP A 99 -4.39 12.29 26.57
C ASP A 99 -5.64 11.57 26.04
N SER A 100 -6.25 10.75 26.90
CA SER A 100 -7.45 9.98 26.59
C SER A 100 -8.69 10.83 26.28
N ALA A 101 -8.72 12.10 26.68
CA ALA A 101 -9.83 13.01 26.37
C ALA A 101 -10.02 13.26 24.85
N PHE A 102 -9.03 12.91 24.04
CA PHE A 102 -9.08 13.05 22.58
C PHE A 102 -9.42 11.74 21.84
N GLN A 103 -9.48 10.61 22.53
CA GLN A 103 -9.60 9.27 21.92
C GLN A 103 -10.87 9.04 21.08
N ASN A 104 -11.91 9.85 21.21
CA ASN A 104 -13.18 9.71 20.49
C ASN A 104 -13.55 10.94 19.64
N LYS A 105 -12.61 11.85 19.42
CA LYS A 105 -12.88 13.04 18.60
C LYS A 105 -12.31 12.83 17.19
N PRO A 106 -13.07 13.09 16.12
CA PRO A 106 -12.51 13.07 14.77
C PRO A 106 -11.53 14.23 14.62
N VAL A 107 -10.24 13.94 14.81
CA VAL A 107 -9.20 14.95 14.71
C VAL A 107 -8.63 14.89 13.29
N ARG A 108 -8.91 15.90 12.50
CA ARG A 108 -8.50 16.01 11.09
C ARG A 108 -7.34 16.99 10.86
N ASN A 109 -6.81 17.62 11.90
CA ASN A 109 -5.89 18.75 11.78
C ASN A 109 -4.47 18.39 12.21
N GLN A 110 -3.52 19.21 11.79
CA GLN A 110 -2.10 19.10 12.10
C GLN A 110 -1.81 19.07 13.62
N GLU A 111 -2.69 19.63 14.44
CA GLU A 111 -2.64 19.60 15.91
C GLU A 111 -2.71 18.20 16.54
N ILE A 112 -3.17 17.19 15.79
CA ILE A 112 -3.24 15.83 16.33
C ILE A 112 -1.86 15.19 16.44
N PHE A 113 -0.89 15.55 15.58
CA PHE A 113 0.41 14.89 15.58
C PHE A 113 1.12 15.04 16.92
N ASP A 114 1.00 16.20 17.57
CA ASP A 114 1.57 16.46 18.89
C ASP A 114 0.93 15.63 20.00
N LYS A 115 -0.29 15.12 19.75
CA LYS A 115 -1.08 14.32 20.68
C LYS A 115 -0.86 12.83 20.52
N ILE A 116 -0.30 12.37 19.40
CA ILE A 116 0.01 10.95 19.21
C ILE A 116 1.18 10.55 20.12
N ASP A 117 1.00 9.44 20.82
CA ASP A 117 2.07 8.76 21.54
C ASP A 117 2.67 7.65 20.67
N PHE A 118 3.68 8.00 19.92
CA PHE A 118 4.38 7.05 19.02
C PHE A 118 5.15 5.95 19.77
N THR A 119 5.29 6.02 21.09
CA THR A 119 5.92 4.96 21.89
C THR A 119 4.97 3.80 22.19
N LYS A 120 3.68 4.00 21.98
CA LYS A 120 2.63 3.03 22.25
C LYS A 120 2.22 2.28 20.98
N LYS A 121 1.62 1.12 21.18
CA LYS A 121 1.00 0.37 20.08
C LYS A 121 -0.22 1.09 19.51
N ILE A 122 -0.40 0.97 18.19
CA ILE A 122 -1.70 1.22 17.56
C ILE A 122 -2.67 0.11 17.93
N THR A 123 -3.96 0.40 17.81
CA THR A 123 -5.04 -0.59 17.96
C THR A 123 -5.94 -0.62 16.73
N ASN A 124 -6.86 -1.58 16.65
CA ASN A 124 -7.70 -1.80 15.47
C ASN A 124 -6.87 -1.85 14.17
N SER A 125 -5.74 -2.52 14.26
CA SER A 125 -4.71 -2.68 13.23
C SER A 125 -5.06 -3.76 12.21
N PRO A 126 -4.29 -3.90 11.12
CA PRO A 126 -4.41 -5.05 10.21
C PRO A 126 -4.33 -6.40 10.92
N ASN A 127 -3.52 -6.53 11.98
CA ASN A 127 -3.41 -7.79 12.74
C ASN A 127 -4.75 -8.20 13.37
N GLY A 128 -5.54 -7.26 13.87
CA GLY A 128 -6.89 -7.51 14.39
C GLY A 128 -7.89 -7.93 13.32
N LEU A 129 -7.57 -7.77 12.05
CA LEU A 129 -8.41 -8.10 10.90
C LEU A 129 -7.99 -9.37 10.15
N GLY A 130 -7.11 -10.17 10.77
CA GLY A 130 -6.73 -11.49 10.27
C GLY A 130 -5.37 -11.58 9.60
N PHE A 131 -4.54 -10.53 9.63
CA PHE A 131 -3.16 -10.61 9.17
C PHE A 131 -2.24 -11.06 10.32
N ASP A 132 -1.50 -12.17 10.10
CA ASP A 132 -0.49 -12.66 11.05
C ASP A 132 0.72 -11.74 11.12
N TYR A 133 1.12 -11.20 9.96
CA TYR A 133 2.17 -10.21 9.84
C TYR A 133 1.62 -8.93 9.18
N ALA A 134 1.98 -7.79 9.70
CA ALA A 134 1.59 -6.50 9.16
C ALA A 134 2.79 -5.55 9.13
N TYR A 135 3.11 -5.02 7.96
CA TYR A 135 4.16 -4.03 7.77
C TYR A 135 3.70 -2.95 6.80
N GLY A 136 3.80 -1.70 7.16
CA GLY A 136 3.46 -0.63 6.22
C GLY A 136 3.17 0.71 6.87
N HIS A 137 2.47 1.55 6.15
CA HIS A 137 2.15 2.92 6.59
C HIS A 137 0.66 3.23 6.46
N CYS A 138 0.21 4.24 7.21
CA CYS A 138 -1.22 4.51 7.47
C CYS A 138 -1.99 5.07 6.26
N GLY A 139 -1.41 5.95 5.46
CA GLY A 139 -2.10 6.67 4.39
C GLY A 139 -1.31 6.67 3.08
N SER A 140 -1.60 7.60 2.18
CA SER A 140 -0.75 7.88 1.03
C SER A 140 0.56 8.54 1.47
N LEU A 141 1.60 8.49 0.63
CA LEU A 141 2.90 9.09 0.96
C LEU A 141 2.91 10.61 1.07
N ASP A 142 1.81 11.26 0.69
CA ASP A 142 1.58 12.70 0.90
C ASP A 142 0.86 13.00 2.22
N MET A 143 0.49 11.96 3.00
CA MET A 143 -0.32 12.07 4.23
C MET A 143 0.48 11.62 5.46
N PRO A 144 0.89 12.55 6.34
CA PRO A 144 1.57 12.19 7.58
C PRO A 144 0.63 11.51 8.60
N PRO A 145 1.20 10.82 9.60
CA PRO A 145 2.61 10.68 9.92
C PRO A 145 3.35 9.71 8.98
N TYR A 146 4.60 10.03 8.67
CA TYR A 146 5.47 9.23 7.80
C TYR A 146 6.27 8.25 8.66
N VAL A 147 5.67 7.12 8.93
CA VAL A 147 6.23 6.06 9.76
C VAL A 147 5.87 4.69 9.19
N TYR A 148 6.77 3.74 9.32
CA TYR A 148 6.39 2.34 9.19
C TYR A 148 5.87 1.81 10.52
N VAL A 149 4.87 0.94 10.41
CA VAL A 149 4.33 0.19 11.55
C VAL A 149 4.53 -1.29 11.24
N GLU A 150 5.18 -2.00 12.15
CA GLU A 150 5.34 -3.44 12.11
C GLU A 150 4.62 -4.07 13.29
N ASN A 151 3.63 -4.92 13.01
CA ASN A 151 2.84 -5.60 14.03
C ASN A 151 2.43 -4.67 15.18
N GLU A 152 1.75 -3.56 14.86
CA GLU A 152 1.19 -2.56 15.78
C GLU A 152 2.19 -1.55 16.39
N LYS A 153 3.49 -1.67 16.16
CA LYS A 153 4.49 -0.72 16.66
C LYS A 153 5.19 0.01 15.52
N ILE A 154 5.53 1.27 15.73
CA ILE A 154 6.42 1.96 14.79
C ILE A 154 7.82 1.33 14.82
N THR A 155 8.49 1.37 13.68
CA THR A 155 9.81 0.72 13.50
C THR A 155 10.97 1.56 13.97
N ALA A 156 10.82 2.90 13.99
CA ALA A 156 11.88 3.82 14.42
C ALA A 156 11.29 5.06 15.12
N GLN A 157 12.14 5.79 15.81
CA GLN A 157 11.78 7.03 16.51
C GLN A 157 11.35 8.12 15.52
N VAL A 158 10.38 8.93 15.95
CA VAL A 158 9.83 10.06 15.17
C VAL A 158 10.47 11.34 15.70
N GLU A 159 11.57 11.75 15.09
CA GLU A 159 12.35 12.91 15.52
C GLU A 159 12.34 14.03 14.50
N ASN A 160 11.89 13.75 13.28
CA ASN A 160 11.90 14.70 12.19
C ASN A 160 10.49 15.22 11.86
N ILE A 161 10.45 16.39 11.28
CA ILE A 161 9.28 16.95 10.60
C ILE A 161 9.71 17.24 9.18
N THR A 162 9.09 16.58 8.22
CA THR A 162 9.42 16.80 6.80
C THR A 162 8.25 17.39 6.02
N GLU A 163 8.58 18.11 4.97
CA GLU A 163 7.67 18.64 3.98
C GLU A 163 8.41 18.74 2.65
N ARG A 164 7.72 18.52 1.54
CA ARG A 164 8.26 18.81 0.21
C ARG A 164 7.19 19.49 -0.64
N LYS A 165 7.61 20.51 -1.39
CA LYS A 165 6.79 21.20 -2.38
C LYS A 165 7.27 20.80 -3.78
N GLY A 166 6.39 20.87 -4.76
CA GLY A 166 6.70 20.54 -6.15
C GLY A 166 5.44 20.12 -6.91
N ASP A 167 5.55 19.94 -8.20
CA ASP A 167 4.39 19.65 -9.07
C ASP A 167 3.77 18.26 -8.79
N TYR A 168 4.59 17.22 -8.66
CA TYR A 168 4.13 15.83 -8.46
C TYR A 168 4.92 15.06 -7.39
N HIS A 169 5.98 15.64 -6.83
CA HIS A 169 6.84 15.04 -5.81
C HIS A 169 6.69 15.71 -4.43
N TRP A 170 5.49 16.19 -4.12
CA TRP A 170 5.19 16.95 -2.89
C TRP A 170 4.56 16.05 -1.82
N TRP A 171 4.79 16.40 -0.56
CA TRP A 171 4.07 15.86 0.58
C TRP A 171 3.85 16.92 1.66
N ARG A 172 2.81 16.71 2.46
CA ARG A 172 2.40 17.63 3.52
C ARG A 172 3.39 17.60 4.68
N LYS A 173 3.53 18.74 5.35
CA LYS A 173 4.33 18.85 6.58
C LYS A 173 3.80 17.87 7.64
N GLY A 174 4.70 17.08 8.24
CA GLY A 174 4.33 16.18 9.33
C GLY A 174 5.47 15.37 9.91
N PRO A 175 5.16 14.68 11.03
CA PRO A 175 6.13 13.83 11.73
C PRO A 175 6.66 12.72 10.81
N THR A 176 7.96 12.51 10.89
CA THR A 176 8.69 11.53 10.05
C THR A 176 9.65 10.73 10.92
N ALA A 177 9.55 9.41 10.83
CA ALA A 177 10.47 8.51 11.52
C ALA A 177 11.86 8.48 10.86
N ASN A 178 12.88 8.12 11.65
CA ASN A 178 14.27 8.15 11.20
C ASN A 178 14.58 7.16 10.09
N ASP A 179 13.78 6.11 9.93
CA ASP A 179 13.91 5.08 8.90
C ASP A 179 13.00 5.32 7.68
N PHE A 180 12.19 6.40 7.66
CA PHE A 180 11.24 6.67 6.60
C PHE A 180 11.82 7.61 5.54
N ASP A 181 12.16 7.04 4.39
CA ASP A 181 12.59 7.76 3.20
C ASP A 181 11.56 7.58 2.08
N HIS A 182 10.88 8.66 1.70
CA HIS A 182 9.82 8.66 0.69
C HIS A 182 10.24 8.05 -0.65
N GLU A 183 11.48 8.29 -1.10
CA GLU A 183 11.99 7.75 -2.37
C GLU A 183 12.28 6.25 -2.29
N ARG A 184 12.52 5.73 -1.08
CA ARG A 184 12.84 4.32 -0.83
C ARG A 184 11.63 3.47 -0.47
N VAL A 185 10.45 4.05 -0.23
CA VAL A 185 9.27 3.28 0.23
C VAL A 185 8.91 2.14 -0.71
N THR A 186 8.77 2.42 -2.01
CA THR A 186 8.37 1.38 -2.97
C THR A 186 9.35 0.21 -3.04
N PRO A 187 10.66 0.42 -3.27
CA PRO A 187 11.61 -0.70 -3.23
C PRO A 187 11.65 -1.42 -1.88
N HIS A 188 11.59 -0.68 -0.77
CA HIS A 188 11.60 -1.27 0.57
C HIS A 188 10.41 -2.21 0.83
N LEU A 189 9.20 -1.85 0.38
CA LEU A 189 8.03 -2.72 0.50
C LEU A 189 8.17 -4.01 -0.30
N PHE A 190 8.76 -3.95 -1.50
CA PHE A 190 9.06 -5.15 -2.29
C PHE A 190 10.13 -6.02 -1.62
N ASP A 191 11.20 -5.42 -1.08
CA ASP A 191 12.23 -6.16 -0.36
C ASP A 191 11.64 -6.91 0.86
N LYS A 192 10.70 -6.27 1.61
CA LYS A 192 9.94 -6.91 2.69
C LYS A 192 9.03 -8.03 2.18
N ALA A 193 8.38 -7.85 1.03
CA ALA A 193 7.53 -8.87 0.42
C ALA A 193 8.32 -10.09 -0.04
N GLU A 194 9.46 -9.89 -0.69
CA GLU A 194 10.38 -10.95 -1.12
C GLU A 194 10.90 -11.75 0.07
N ALA A 195 11.30 -11.07 1.16
CA ALA A 195 11.73 -11.72 2.39
C ALA A 195 10.61 -12.56 3.02
N TYR A 196 9.37 -12.03 3.07
CA TYR A 196 8.23 -12.78 3.58
C TYR A 196 7.92 -14.04 2.76
N VAL A 197 7.94 -13.94 1.44
CA VAL A 197 7.71 -15.09 0.54
C VAL A 197 8.78 -16.16 0.77
N SER A 198 10.05 -15.79 0.86
CA SER A 198 11.16 -16.71 1.13
C SER A 198 10.98 -17.41 2.47
N GLU A 199 10.63 -16.69 3.53
CA GLU A 199 10.37 -17.23 4.86
C GLU A 199 9.22 -18.23 4.86
N MET A 200 8.12 -17.93 4.15
CA MET A 200 6.96 -18.86 4.08
C MET A 200 7.30 -20.12 3.30
N ASN A 201 8.10 -20.01 2.25
CA ASN A 201 8.59 -21.17 1.51
C ASN A 201 9.48 -22.06 2.38
N GLU A 202 10.43 -21.50 3.11
CA GLU A 202 11.29 -22.22 4.05
C GLU A 202 10.48 -22.96 5.12
N LYS A 203 9.40 -22.35 5.60
CA LYS A 203 8.48 -22.94 6.58
C LYS A 203 7.51 -23.97 5.99
N GLY A 204 7.45 -24.11 4.66
CA GLY A 204 6.50 -24.98 3.96
C GLY A 204 5.03 -24.61 4.24
N LYS A 205 4.72 -23.32 4.39
CA LYS A 205 3.39 -22.83 4.74
C LYS A 205 2.71 -22.19 3.55
N PRO A 206 1.43 -22.50 3.29
CA PRO A 206 0.63 -21.75 2.34
C PRO A 206 0.47 -20.32 2.87
N PHE A 207 0.56 -19.34 1.99
CA PHE A 207 0.50 -17.94 2.39
C PHE A 207 -0.46 -17.11 1.53
N PHE A 208 -0.95 -16.04 2.13
CA PHE A 208 -1.65 -14.94 1.47
C PHE A 208 -0.88 -13.64 1.75
N LEU A 209 -0.36 -13.03 0.71
CA LEU A 209 0.30 -11.74 0.78
C LEU A 209 -0.56 -10.67 0.11
N TYR A 210 -1.04 -9.69 0.88
CA TYR A 210 -1.63 -8.47 0.37
C TYR A 210 -0.56 -7.39 0.32
N LEU A 211 -0.15 -7.01 -0.90
CA LEU A 211 0.93 -6.03 -1.17
C LEU A 211 0.36 -4.77 -1.82
N PRO A 212 -0.39 -3.93 -1.09
CA PRO A 212 -0.97 -2.71 -1.64
C PRO A 212 0.07 -1.59 -1.67
N LEU A 213 0.56 -1.28 -2.87
CA LEU A 213 1.58 -0.24 -3.04
C LEU A 213 1.02 1.17 -2.85
N PRO A 214 1.81 2.13 -2.37
CA PRO A 214 1.49 3.55 -2.41
C PRO A 214 1.71 4.16 -3.79
N SER A 215 2.52 3.54 -4.62
CA SER A 215 2.93 3.96 -5.95
C SER A 215 2.00 3.41 -7.05
N PRO A 216 1.84 4.10 -8.17
CA PRO A 216 2.52 5.35 -8.59
C PRO A 216 1.81 6.65 -8.19
N HIS A 217 1.03 6.66 -7.10
CA HIS A 217 0.37 7.85 -6.55
C HIS A 217 1.39 8.93 -6.12
N THR A 218 0.97 10.17 -6.06
CA THR A 218 1.74 11.31 -5.50
C THR A 218 2.11 11.05 -4.02
N PRO A 219 3.35 11.37 -3.61
CA PRO A 219 4.47 11.88 -4.40
C PRO A 219 5.01 10.86 -5.40
N ILE A 220 5.18 11.29 -6.65
CA ILE A 220 5.72 10.48 -7.73
C ILE A 220 7.25 10.51 -7.60
N LEU A 221 7.83 9.44 -7.10
CA LEU A 221 9.23 9.36 -6.68
C LEU A 221 9.91 8.10 -7.24
N PRO A 222 10.15 8.02 -8.55
CA PRO A 222 11.03 6.98 -9.06
C PRO A 222 12.43 7.15 -8.45
N THR A 223 13.09 6.06 -8.09
CA THR A 223 14.46 6.11 -7.59
C THR A 223 15.41 6.62 -8.69
N GLU A 224 16.60 7.11 -8.30
CA GLU A 224 17.59 7.65 -9.24
C GLU A 224 17.88 6.70 -10.41
N GLU A 225 17.88 5.40 -10.15
CA GLU A 225 18.06 4.37 -11.17
C GLU A 225 17.02 4.45 -12.29
N TRP A 226 15.79 4.88 -11.98
CA TRP A 226 14.65 4.89 -12.90
C TRP A 226 14.36 6.25 -13.52
N LYS A 227 14.89 7.35 -12.97
CA LYS A 227 14.66 8.70 -13.47
C LYS A 227 15.09 8.84 -14.93
N GLY A 228 14.16 9.29 -15.77
CA GLY A 228 14.37 9.53 -17.20
C GLY A 228 14.35 8.28 -18.10
N LYS A 229 14.20 7.07 -17.54
CA LYS A 229 14.25 5.83 -18.34
C LYS A 229 13.09 5.66 -19.31
N SER A 230 11.94 6.21 -19.01
CA SER A 230 10.78 6.16 -19.93
C SER A 230 10.94 7.07 -21.14
N GLY A 231 11.71 8.14 -21.01
CA GLY A 231 11.74 9.23 -21.99
C GLY A 231 10.43 10.05 -22.05
N LEU A 232 9.50 9.84 -21.10
CA LEU A 232 8.17 10.48 -21.07
C LEU A 232 8.08 11.47 -19.90
N ASN A 233 7.84 10.96 -18.71
CA ASN A 233 7.71 11.75 -17.49
C ASN A 233 8.01 10.90 -16.24
N PRO A 234 8.17 11.50 -15.05
CA PRO A 234 8.45 10.77 -13.82
C PRO A 234 7.40 9.75 -13.41
N TYR A 235 6.14 9.92 -13.79
CA TYR A 235 5.10 8.94 -13.55
C TYR A 235 5.35 7.65 -14.36
N ALA A 236 5.69 7.79 -15.64
CA ALA A 236 6.04 6.65 -16.47
C ALA A 236 7.28 5.92 -15.96
N ASP A 237 8.31 6.66 -15.52
CA ASP A 237 9.50 6.08 -14.88
C ASP A 237 9.12 5.26 -13.62
N PHE A 238 8.20 5.79 -12.82
CA PHE A 238 7.73 5.13 -11.60
C PHE A 238 6.91 3.87 -11.90
N VAL A 239 6.08 3.89 -12.94
CA VAL A 239 5.35 2.69 -13.42
C VAL A 239 6.34 1.62 -13.91
N MET A 240 7.37 2.00 -14.68
CA MET A 240 8.41 1.06 -15.12
C MET A 240 9.18 0.45 -13.94
N GLN A 241 9.47 1.24 -12.89
CA GLN A 241 10.07 0.73 -11.66
C GLN A 241 9.17 -0.31 -10.97
N ILE A 242 7.86 -0.07 -10.91
CA ILE A 242 6.90 -1.03 -10.33
C ILE A 242 6.88 -2.31 -11.16
N ASP A 243 6.80 -2.20 -12.48
CA ASP A 243 6.83 -3.34 -13.39
C ASP A 243 8.06 -4.22 -13.15
N HIS A 244 9.24 -3.59 -13.06
CA HIS A 244 10.50 -4.29 -12.76
C HIS A 244 10.45 -5.02 -11.41
N ARG A 245 9.89 -4.37 -10.37
CA ARG A 245 9.80 -4.98 -9.04
C ARG A 245 8.82 -6.16 -9.02
N VAL A 246 7.71 -6.07 -9.74
CA VAL A 246 6.79 -7.21 -9.94
C VAL A 246 7.51 -8.36 -10.66
N GLY A 247 8.31 -8.04 -11.68
CA GLY A 247 9.13 -9.03 -12.38
C GLY A 247 10.12 -9.75 -11.45
N ARG A 248 10.76 -9.02 -10.52
CA ARG A 248 11.66 -9.62 -9.52
C ARG A 248 10.91 -10.56 -8.57
N LEU A 249 9.73 -10.15 -8.10
CA LEU A 249 8.92 -10.99 -7.22
C LEU A 249 8.47 -12.28 -7.92
N ASN A 250 8.03 -12.20 -9.19
CA ASN A 250 7.67 -13.38 -9.97
C ASN A 250 8.88 -14.29 -10.19
N LYS A 251 10.04 -13.72 -10.52
CA LYS A 251 11.29 -14.48 -10.65
C LYS A 251 11.67 -15.20 -9.35
N LEU A 252 11.45 -14.58 -8.19
CA LEU A 252 11.67 -15.22 -6.90
C LEU A 252 10.75 -16.44 -6.72
N LEU A 253 9.47 -16.36 -7.11
CA LEU A 253 8.55 -17.51 -7.06
C LEU A 253 9.05 -18.67 -7.93
N ASP A 254 9.58 -18.37 -9.12
CA ASP A 254 10.19 -19.37 -10.02
C ASP A 254 11.45 -20.01 -9.39
N GLU A 255 12.36 -19.17 -8.86
CA GLU A 255 13.59 -19.62 -8.20
C GLU A 255 13.34 -20.50 -6.97
N LEU A 256 12.24 -20.24 -6.24
CA LEU A 256 11.80 -21.04 -5.11
C LEU A 256 10.99 -22.29 -5.53
N GLY A 257 10.68 -22.45 -6.81
CA GLY A 257 9.92 -23.59 -7.34
C GLY A 257 8.45 -23.61 -6.90
N ILE A 258 7.86 -22.46 -6.59
CA ILE A 258 6.47 -22.36 -6.11
C ILE A 258 5.54 -21.61 -7.06
N SER A 259 6.02 -21.14 -8.20
CA SER A 259 5.21 -20.37 -9.17
C SER A 259 3.98 -21.14 -9.66
N ASP A 260 4.11 -22.43 -9.96
CA ASP A 260 3.00 -23.26 -10.43
C ASP A 260 1.90 -23.50 -9.37
N ASN A 261 2.20 -23.24 -8.10
CA ASN A 261 1.27 -23.36 -6.97
C ASN A 261 0.95 -22.01 -6.31
N THR A 262 1.22 -20.91 -7.00
CA THR A 262 0.99 -19.56 -6.49
C THR A 262 0.14 -18.75 -7.47
N ILE A 263 -1.00 -18.24 -7.01
CA ILE A 263 -1.80 -17.28 -7.79
C ILE A 263 -1.28 -15.87 -7.51
N VAL A 264 -0.81 -15.19 -8.55
CA VAL A 264 -0.40 -13.78 -8.49
C VAL A 264 -1.49 -12.93 -9.15
N ILE A 265 -2.06 -11.99 -8.40
CA ILE A 265 -3.10 -11.08 -8.90
C ILE A 265 -2.53 -9.66 -8.91
N PHE A 266 -2.44 -9.05 -10.09
CA PHE A 266 -2.09 -7.65 -10.23
C PHE A 266 -3.31 -6.83 -10.60
N THR A 267 -3.55 -5.73 -9.89
CA THR A 267 -4.68 -4.82 -10.15
C THR A 267 -4.35 -3.40 -9.67
N SER A 268 -5.19 -2.44 -10.07
CA SER A 268 -5.15 -1.07 -9.52
C SER A 268 -6.36 -0.82 -8.62
N ASP A 269 -6.20 0.03 -7.61
CA ASP A 269 -7.30 0.44 -6.74
C ASP A 269 -8.16 1.56 -7.36
N ASN A 270 -7.60 2.34 -8.28
CA ASN A 270 -8.29 3.39 -9.05
C ASN A 270 -7.46 3.83 -10.26
N GLY A 271 -8.00 4.70 -11.10
CA GLY A 271 -7.29 5.32 -12.21
C GLY A 271 -6.18 6.28 -11.76
N CYS A 272 -5.35 6.73 -12.71
CA CYS A 272 -4.25 7.65 -12.42
C CYS A 272 -4.76 9.03 -11.99
N SER A 273 -3.94 9.74 -11.21
CA SER A 273 -4.20 11.11 -10.81
C SER A 273 -3.82 12.11 -11.92
N PRO A 274 -4.34 13.36 -11.88
CA PRO A 274 -3.97 14.41 -12.84
C PRO A 274 -2.46 14.69 -12.92
N GLU A 275 -1.74 14.48 -11.82
CA GLU A 275 -0.28 14.64 -11.75
C GLU A 275 0.48 13.68 -12.67
N ALA A 276 -0.17 12.60 -13.11
CA ALA A 276 0.39 11.68 -14.10
C ALA A 276 0.58 12.34 -15.47
N LYS A 277 -0.17 13.43 -15.78
CA LYS A 277 -0.15 14.13 -17.07
C LYS A 277 -0.32 13.13 -18.21
N PHE A 278 -1.42 12.40 -18.18
CA PHE A 278 -1.63 11.25 -19.07
C PHE A 278 -1.66 11.60 -20.56
N GLU A 279 -1.80 12.88 -20.92
CA GLU A 279 -1.75 13.37 -22.29
C GLU A 279 -0.41 13.08 -22.99
N VAL A 280 0.65 12.84 -22.23
CA VAL A 280 1.98 12.49 -22.75
C VAL A 280 2.26 11.00 -22.72
N LEU A 281 1.42 10.22 -22.04
CA LEU A 281 1.56 8.78 -21.86
C LEU A 281 0.87 8.00 -22.96
#